data_b7afb37ac9886f4ae195dd8842720d14
#
_entry.id   b7afb37ac9886f4ae195dd8842720d14
#
_cell.length_a   1.000
_cell.length_b   1.000
_cell.length_c   1.000
_cell.angle_alpha   90.00
_cell.angle_beta   90.00
_cell.angle_gamma   90.00
#
_symmetry.space_group_name_H-M   'P 1'
#
loop_
_entity.id
_entity.type
_entity.pdbx_description
1 polymer ?
#
loop_
_entity_poly.entity_id
_entity_poly.type
_entity_poly.pdbx_seq_one_letter_code
_entity_poly.pdbx_strand_id
1 'polypeptide(L)'
;IPCAIDPLVRQTAQHRFRQTLAAAQKLGIRQVVLHGGFIPHVYFPEWYVEQSVLFWRDFLQEVPPDFVLALENVMEPSPDTLVSIAAGVDDPRLGLCLDVGHANTCVSRTPPLDWIAPMAPYLRHVHLHNNRGQDDLHAPLDEGTVPMGEIIGAVLEQAPRATFTIE
;
A
#
# COMPACT_ATOMS: atom_id res chain seq x y z
N ILE A 1 -0.76 -7.69 11.55
CA ILE A 1 -1.90 -6.80 11.20
C ILE A 1 -1.87 -5.64 12.17
N PRO A 2 -1.58 -4.40 11.73
CA PRO A 2 -1.40 -3.23 12.62
C PRO A 2 -2.67 -2.83 13.35
N CYS A 3 -3.83 -2.97 12.72
CA CYS A 3 -5.13 -2.61 13.28
C CYS A 3 -5.89 -3.80 13.89
N ALA A 4 -5.24 -4.92 14.22
CA ALA A 4 -5.91 -6.05 14.85
C ALA A 4 -6.63 -5.65 16.15
N ILE A 5 -7.80 -6.26 16.39
CA ILE A 5 -8.55 -6.05 17.65
C ILE A 5 -7.73 -6.53 18.85
N ASP A 6 -7.05 -7.67 18.71
CA ASP A 6 -6.19 -8.22 19.75
C ASP A 6 -4.94 -7.35 19.95
N PRO A 7 -4.71 -6.83 21.18
CA PRO A 7 -3.57 -5.99 21.49
C PRO A 7 -2.21 -6.70 21.27
N LEU A 8 -2.12 -8.00 21.50
CA LEU A 8 -0.89 -8.75 21.31
C LEU A 8 -0.51 -8.88 19.84
N VAL A 9 -1.51 -9.07 18.97
CA VAL A 9 -1.30 -9.07 17.51
C VAL A 9 -0.82 -7.70 17.04
N ARG A 10 -1.39 -6.61 17.54
CA ARG A 10 -0.91 -5.23 17.24
C ARG A 10 0.53 -5.01 17.70
N GLN A 11 0.85 -5.40 18.93
CA GLN A 11 2.22 -5.29 19.49
C GLN A 11 3.22 -6.09 18.66
N THR A 12 2.85 -7.29 18.21
CA THR A 12 3.68 -8.10 17.33
C THR A 12 3.93 -7.38 15.99
N ALA A 13 2.91 -6.81 15.37
CA ALA A 13 3.05 -6.04 14.14
C ALA A 13 3.97 -4.83 14.34
N GLN A 14 3.76 -4.05 15.41
CA GLN A 14 4.61 -2.91 15.78
C GLN A 14 6.08 -3.34 15.96
N HIS A 15 6.31 -4.44 16.68
CA HIS A 15 7.65 -4.97 16.86
C HIS A 15 8.33 -5.34 15.53
N ARG A 16 7.60 -6.00 14.62
CA ARG A 16 8.12 -6.36 13.29
C ARG A 16 8.43 -5.11 12.45
N PHE A 17 7.56 -4.11 12.47
CA PHE A 17 7.80 -2.85 11.75
C PHE A 17 9.02 -2.10 12.29
N ARG A 18 9.24 -2.09 13.62
CA ARG A 18 10.48 -1.55 14.22
C ARG A 18 11.71 -2.29 13.74
N GLN A 19 11.65 -3.63 13.65
CA GLN A 19 12.76 -4.42 13.10
C GLN A 19 13.05 -4.09 11.63
N THR A 20 12.00 -3.96 10.81
CA THR A 20 12.12 -3.55 9.41
C THR A 20 12.73 -2.16 9.28
N LEU A 21 12.24 -1.20 10.06
CA LEU A 21 12.78 0.17 10.09
C LEU A 21 14.27 0.20 10.47
N ALA A 22 14.63 -0.51 11.52
CA ALA A 22 16.02 -0.60 11.98
C ALA A 22 16.94 -1.26 10.93
N ALA A 23 16.47 -2.29 10.25
CA ALA A 23 17.22 -2.94 9.17
C ALA A 23 17.38 -2.01 7.94
N ALA A 24 16.31 -1.35 7.54
CA ALA A 24 16.32 -0.39 6.43
C ALA A 24 17.31 0.75 6.70
N GLN A 25 17.30 1.33 7.90
CA GLN A 25 18.23 2.38 8.29
C GLN A 25 19.70 1.93 8.20
N LYS A 26 20.02 0.71 8.68
CA LYS A 26 21.37 0.14 8.58
C LYS A 26 21.85 -0.04 7.13
N LEU A 27 20.92 -0.29 6.22
CA LEU A 27 21.17 -0.46 4.78
C LEU A 27 21.13 0.85 4.01
N GLY A 28 20.85 1.98 4.65
CA GLY A 28 20.69 3.27 3.98
C GLY A 28 19.41 3.41 3.16
N ILE A 29 18.42 2.50 3.38
CA ILE A 29 17.11 2.53 2.71
C ILE A 29 16.26 3.61 3.37
N ARG A 30 15.53 4.38 2.56
CA ARG A 30 14.69 5.50 3.00
C ARG A 30 13.20 5.28 2.75
N GLN A 31 12.83 4.18 2.12
CA GLN A 31 11.45 3.82 1.85
C GLN A 31 11.25 2.32 2.03
N VAL A 32 10.15 1.93 2.66
CA VAL A 32 9.71 0.53 2.76
C VAL A 32 8.24 0.42 2.41
N VAL A 33 7.88 -0.70 1.79
CA VAL A 33 6.49 -1.06 1.53
C VAL A 33 5.99 -1.95 2.66
N LEU A 34 4.76 -1.72 3.10
CA LEU A 34 4.13 -2.40 4.23
C LEU A 34 2.68 -2.72 3.91
N HIS A 35 2.24 -3.93 4.24
CA HIS A 35 0.83 -4.29 4.15
C HIS A 35 0.03 -3.70 5.31
N GLY A 36 -1.10 -3.07 5.01
CA GLY A 36 -2.05 -2.57 6.01
C GLY A 36 -2.78 -3.70 6.75
N GLY A 37 -3.00 -4.81 6.07
CA GLY A 37 -3.62 -6.02 6.63
C GLY A 37 -5.14 -5.96 6.68
N PHE A 38 -5.78 -5.29 5.74
CA PHE A 38 -7.22 -5.36 5.51
C PHE A 38 -7.61 -6.78 5.12
N ILE A 39 -8.68 -7.29 5.73
CA ILE A 39 -9.26 -8.60 5.38
C ILE A 39 -10.75 -8.40 5.11
N PRO A 40 -11.21 -8.57 3.85
CA PRO A 40 -12.62 -8.46 3.49
C PRO A 40 -13.49 -9.39 4.36
N HIS A 41 -14.71 -8.94 4.69
CA HIS A 41 -15.68 -9.66 5.52
C HIS A 41 -15.27 -9.88 6.98
N VAL A 42 -14.03 -9.55 7.38
CA VAL A 42 -13.57 -9.59 8.78
C VAL A 42 -13.62 -8.19 9.38
N TYR A 43 -13.18 -7.19 8.63
CA TYR A 43 -13.20 -5.81 9.08
C TYR A 43 -14.24 -4.98 8.34
N PHE A 44 -14.96 -4.13 9.09
CA PHE A 44 -15.74 -3.03 8.51
C PHE A 44 -14.76 -1.95 8.04
N PRO A 45 -14.89 -1.46 6.79
CA PRO A 45 -13.92 -0.51 6.23
C PRO A 45 -13.72 0.75 7.10
N GLU A 46 -14.82 1.32 7.61
CA GLU A 46 -14.77 2.55 8.42
C GLU A 46 -14.00 2.33 9.73
N TRP A 47 -14.27 1.20 10.41
CA TRP A 47 -13.54 0.82 11.62
C TRP A 47 -12.07 0.56 11.34
N TYR A 48 -11.78 -0.12 10.23
CA TYR A 48 -10.40 -0.41 9.81
C TYR A 48 -9.62 0.89 9.52
N VAL A 49 -10.23 1.86 8.83
CA VAL A 49 -9.64 3.17 8.57
C VAL A 49 -9.34 3.89 9.89
N GLU A 50 -10.32 3.97 10.80
CA GLU A 50 -10.15 4.62 12.11
C GLU A 50 -8.99 4.01 12.91
N GLN A 51 -8.94 2.68 13.04
CA GLN A 51 -7.89 1.99 13.79
C GLN A 51 -6.52 2.12 13.11
N SER A 52 -6.49 2.11 11.77
CA SER A 52 -5.26 2.32 11.01
C SER A 52 -4.71 3.72 11.18
N VAL A 53 -5.56 4.74 11.14
CA VAL A 53 -5.15 6.15 11.38
C VAL A 53 -4.53 6.29 12.77
N LEU A 54 -5.17 5.75 13.80
CA LEU A 54 -4.63 5.78 15.17
C LEU A 54 -3.28 5.08 15.26
N PHE A 55 -3.18 3.88 14.68
CA PHE A 55 -1.94 3.09 14.69
C PHE A 55 -0.79 3.82 13.98
N TRP A 56 -1.02 4.31 12.77
CA TRP A 56 0.04 4.94 11.98
C TRP A 56 0.48 6.28 12.55
N ARG A 57 -0.43 7.09 13.10
CA ARG A 57 -0.08 8.33 13.82
C ARG A 57 0.83 8.06 15.01
N ASP A 58 0.57 7.00 15.78
CA ASP A 58 1.42 6.58 16.89
C ASP A 58 2.78 6.07 16.38
N PHE A 59 2.77 5.15 15.42
CA PHE A 59 4.00 4.55 14.90
C PHE A 59 4.94 5.58 14.22
N LEU A 60 4.39 6.58 13.56
CA LEU A 60 5.17 7.64 12.91
C LEU A 60 5.99 8.51 13.90
N GLN A 61 5.69 8.48 15.19
CA GLN A 61 6.53 9.15 16.20
C GLN A 61 7.93 8.51 16.29
N GLU A 62 8.07 7.27 15.86
CA GLU A 62 9.33 6.51 15.87
C GLU A 62 10.05 6.54 14.50
N VAL A 63 9.39 7.04 13.45
CA VAL A 63 9.90 7.05 12.06
C VAL A 63 10.72 8.32 11.81
N PRO A 64 11.95 8.24 11.25
CA PRO A 64 12.74 9.42 10.91
C PRO A 64 12.02 10.36 9.93
N PRO A 65 12.33 11.66 9.96
CA PRO A 65 11.62 12.65 9.14
C PRO A 65 11.85 12.49 7.63
N ASP A 66 12.94 11.84 7.23
CA ASP A 66 13.34 11.58 5.84
C ASP A 66 13.04 10.15 5.36
N PHE A 67 12.20 9.42 6.11
CA PHE A 67 11.83 8.04 5.81
C PHE A 67 10.37 7.94 5.37
N VAL A 68 10.06 7.09 4.40
CA VAL A 68 8.71 6.87 3.88
C VAL A 68 8.25 5.43 4.15
N LEU A 69 7.06 5.32 4.72
CA LEU A 69 6.29 4.08 4.82
C LEU A 69 5.21 4.11 3.73
N ALA A 70 5.25 3.20 2.77
CA ALA A 70 4.26 3.10 1.71
C ALA A 70 3.31 1.93 2.00
N LEU A 71 2.02 2.23 2.22
CA LEU A 71 1.00 1.21 2.42
C LEU A 71 0.52 0.66 1.09
N GLU A 72 0.56 -0.65 0.97
CA GLU A 72 0.23 -1.39 -0.24
C GLU A 72 -1.21 -1.90 -0.21
N ASN A 73 -1.89 -1.85 -1.37
CA ASN A 73 -3.14 -2.54 -1.59
C ASN A 73 -2.90 -4.04 -1.76
N VAL A 74 -3.59 -4.84 -0.98
CA VAL A 74 -3.50 -6.32 -1.05
C VAL A 74 -4.89 -6.95 -1.24
N MET A 75 -5.83 -6.64 -0.37
CA MET A 75 -7.19 -7.18 -0.39
C MET A 75 -8.27 -6.09 -0.37
N GLU A 76 -7.89 -4.85 -0.55
CA GLU A 76 -8.84 -3.75 -0.64
C GLU A 76 -9.62 -3.81 -1.95
N PRO A 77 -10.97 -3.66 -1.92
CA PRO A 77 -11.77 -3.72 -3.15
C PRO A 77 -11.69 -2.46 -4.00
N SER A 78 -11.20 -1.35 -3.42
CA SER A 78 -11.03 -0.05 -4.06
C SER A 78 -9.93 0.76 -3.37
N PRO A 79 -9.43 1.86 -3.98
CA PRO A 79 -8.45 2.75 -3.38
C PRO A 79 -8.95 3.48 -2.12
N ASP A 80 -10.26 3.60 -1.93
CA ASP A 80 -10.90 4.48 -0.93
C ASP A 80 -10.38 4.25 0.48
N THR A 81 -10.20 2.99 0.87
CA THR A 81 -9.72 2.62 2.21
C THR A 81 -8.31 3.16 2.47
N LEU A 82 -7.38 2.91 1.54
CA LEU A 82 -5.99 3.37 1.68
C LEU A 82 -5.87 4.89 1.57
N VAL A 83 -6.60 5.51 0.66
CA VAL A 83 -6.67 6.97 0.52
C VAL A 83 -7.20 7.61 1.79
N SER A 84 -8.27 7.05 2.38
CA SER A 84 -8.84 7.54 3.66
C SER A 84 -7.85 7.42 4.81
N ILE A 85 -7.06 6.35 4.86
CA ILE A 85 -6.00 6.18 5.86
C ILE A 85 -4.93 7.25 5.68
N ALA A 86 -4.39 7.41 4.46
CA ALA A 86 -3.34 8.39 4.19
C ALA A 86 -3.80 9.82 4.48
N ALA A 87 -4.99 10.19 4.04
CA ALA A 87 -5.61 11.49 4.33
C ALA A 87 -5.86 11.69 5.83
N GLY A 88 -6.36 10.64 6.52
CA GLY A 88 -6.63 10.70 7.96
C GLY A 88 -5.36 10.83 8.79
N VAL A 89 -4.27 10.21 8.40
CA VAL A 89 -2.96 10.33 9.08
C VAL A 89 -2.38 11.72 8.86
N ASP A 90 -2.45 12.25 7.65
CA ASP A 90 -1.99 13.60 7.26
C ASP A 90 -0.50 13.83 7.61
N ASP A 91 0.35 12.87 7.27
CA ASP A 91 1.81 12.94 7.47
C ASP A 91 2.52 12.51 6.19
N PRO A 92 3.43 13.32 5.61
CA PRO A 92 4.10 13.01 4.34
C PRO A 92 4.98 11.76 4.38
N ARG A 93 5.30 11.24 5.56
CA ARG A 93 6.06 10.01 5.77
C ARG A 93 5.20 8.75 5.58
N LEU A 94 3.85 8.87 5.59
CA LEU A 94 2.96 7.81 5.19
C LEU A 94 2.48 8.05 3.76
N GLY A 95 2.95 7.23 2.84
CA GLY A 95 2.49 7.22 1.47
C GLY A 95 1.76 5.91 1.13
N LEU A 96 1.43 5.76 -0.14
CA LEU A 96 0.79 4.57 -0.68
C LEU A 96 1.70 3.87 -1.68
N CYS A 97 1.58 2.55 -1.75
CA CYS A 97 2.10 1.71 -2.82
C CYS A 97 0.91 1.14 -3.59
N LEU A 98 0.91 1.31 -4.90
CA LEU A 98 -0.03 0.63 -5.79
C LEU A 98 0.62 -0.65 -6.30
N ASP A 99 0.14 -1.80 -5.86
CA ASP A 99 0.39 -3.06 -6.53
C ASP A 99 -0.66 -3.27 -7.61
N VAL A 100 -0.22 -3.27 -8.87
CA VAL A 100 -1.14 -3.32 -10.02
C VAL A 100 -1.69 -4.72 -10.26
N GLY A 101 -0.95 -5.75 -9.86
CA GLY A 101 -1.42 -7.13 -9.92
C GLY A 101 -2.51 -7.38 -8.89
N HIS A 102 -2.34 -6.95 -7.64
CA HIS A 102 -3.39 -7.01 -6.62
C HIS A 102 -4.65 -6.24 -7.04
N ALA A 103 -4.50 -5.07 -7.67
CA ALA A 103 -5.61 -4.31 -8.20
C ALA A 103 -6.35 -5.02 -9.35
N ASN A 104 -5.74 -6.04 -9.98
CA ASN A 104 -6.34 -6.86 -11.05
C ASN A 104 -6.82 -8.24 -10.57
N THR A 105 -6.80 -8.55 -9.28
CA THR A 105 -7.32 -9.82 -8.76
C THR A 105 -8.84 -9.81 -8.62
N CYS A 106 -9.44 -10.98 -8.39
CA CYS A 106 -10.88 -11.10 -8.15
C CYS A 106 -11.39 -10.40 -6.86
N VAL A 107 -10.50 -9.97 -5.98
CA VAL A 107 -10.84 -9.21 -4.77
C VAL A 107 -11.13 -7.75 -5.10
N SER A 108 -10.40 -7.17 -6.04
CA SER A 108 -10.62 -5.79 -6.50
C SER A 108 -11.97 -5.67 -7.24
N ARG A 109 -12.70 -4.59 -6.93
CA ARG A 109 -13.93 -4.20 -7.65
C ARG A 109 -13.72 -2.96 -8.51
N THR A 110 -12.47 -2.50 -8.58
CA THR A 110 -12.06 -1.29 -9.28
C THR A 110 -11.02 -1.68 -10.32
N PRO A 111 -11.18 -1.33 -11.60
CA PRO A 111 -10.16 -1.56 -12.62
C PRO A 111 -8.79 -0.96 -12.21
N PRO A 112 -7.66 -1.61 -12.54
CA PRO A 112 -6.34 -1.14 -12.10
C PRO A 112 -6.01 0.32 -12.44
N LEU A 113 -6.44 0.82 -13.61
CA LEU A 113 -6.27 2.23 -13.99
C LEU A 113 -7.00 3.21 -13.07
N ASP A 114 -8.17 2.83 -12.57
CA ASP A 114 -9.01 3.69 -11.73
C ASP A 114 -8.47 3.84 -10.29
N TRP A 115 -7.45 3.05 -9.92
CA TRP A 115 -6.74 3.21 -8.64
C TRP A 115 -5.81 4.42 -8.64
N ILE A 116 -5.27 4.81 -9.80
CA ILE A 116 -4.16 5.76 -9.89
C ILE A 116 -4.58 7.16 -9.44
N ALA A 117 -5.64 7.71 -10.03
CA ALA A 117 -6.06 9.08 -9.77
C ALA A 117 -6.38 9.36 -8.29
N PRO A 118 -7.16 8.51 -7.57
CA PRO A 118 -7.39 8.71 -6.14
C PRO A 118 -6.12 8.58 -5.29
N MET A 119 -5.21 7.67 -5.65
CA MET A 119 -3.98 7.43 -4.90
C MET A 119 -2.87 8.45 -5.21
N ALA A 120 -2.90 9.11 -6.36
CA ALA A 120 -1.81 9.97 -6.86
C ALA A 120 -1.26 11.00 -5.85
N PRO A 121 -2.07 11.69 -5.02
CA PRO A 121 -1.55 12.62 -4.02
C PRO A 121 -0.62 11.97 -2.98
N TYR A 122 -0.85 10.70 -2.70
CA TYR A 122 -0.15 9.92 -1.67
C TYR A 122 0.81 8.88 -2.26
N LEU A 123 0.77 8.62 -3.57
CA LEU A 123 1.51 7.54 -4.22
C LEU A 123 3.02 7.78 -4.14
N ARG A 124 3.74 6.78 -3.63
CA ARG A 124 5.21 6.82 -3.48
C ARG A 124 5.90 5.68 -4.20
N HIS A 125 5.18 4.57 -4.39
CA HIS A 125 5.73 3.37 -5.00
C HIS A 125 4.69 2.61 -5.81
N VAL A 126 5.15 1.83 -6.79
CA VAL A 126 4.28 0.97 -7.60
C VAL A 126 4.99 -0.38 -7.77
N HIS A 127 4.32 -1.46 -7.44
CA HIS A 127 4.73 -2.81 -7.80
C HIS A 127 4.12 -3.18 -9.15
N LEU A 128 4.95 -3.70 -10.04
CA LEU A 128 4.59 -4.07 -11.40
C LEU A 128 4.75 -5.57 -11.60
N HIS A 129 3.65 -6.26 -11.71
CA HIS A 129 3.54 -7.62 -12.20
C HIS A 129 2.17 -7.80 -12.86
N ASN A 130 2.00 -8.87 -13.63
CA ASN A 130 0.75 -9.10 -14.34
C ASN A 130 0.05 -10.37 -13.84
N ASN A 131 -1.23 -10.49 -14.13
CA ASN A 131 -2.05 -11.68 -13.92
C ASN A 131 -3.26 -11.65 -14.86
N ARG A 132 -4.16 -12.64 -14.72
CA ARG A 132 -5.32 -12.79 -15.60
C ARG A 132 -6.65 -12.43 -14.94
N GLY A 133 -6.62 -11.63 -13.89
CA GLY A 133 -7.82 -11.13 -13.22
C GLY A 133 -8.45 -12.08 -12.21
N GLN A 134 -7.80 -13.17 -11.85
CA GLN A 134 -8.28 -14.13 -10.87
C GLN A 134 -7.35 -14.21 -9.65
N ASP A 135 -6.18 -14.75 -9.88
CA ASP A 135 -5.18 -15.02 -8.85
C ASP A 135 -3.99 -14.07 -8.99
N ASP A 136 -3.27 -13.90 -7.90
CA ASP A 136 -2.04 -13.11 -7.83
C ASP A 136 -0.84 -13.95 -8.35
N LEU A 137 -0.68 -13.97 -9.68
CA LEU A 137 0.25 -14.88 -10.36
C LEU A 137 1.69 -14.38 -10.47
N HIS A 138 1.94 -13.08 -10.25
CA HIS A 138 3.24 -12.46 -10.52
C HIS A 138 3.81 -12.83 -11.90
N ALA A 139 2.97 -12.77 -12.94
CA ALA A 139 3.38 -13.05 -14.30
C ALA A 139 4.21 -11.89 -14.90
N PRO A 140 5.03 -12.15 -15.94
CA PRO A 140 5.72 -11.10 -16.68
C PRO A 140 4.80 -9.98 -17.13
N LEU A 141 5.34 -8.76 -17.31
CA LEU A 141 4.53 -7.55 -17.56
C LEU A 141 3.67 -7.64 -18.83
N ASP A 142 4.07 -8.44 -19.80
CA ASP A 142 3.38 -8.67 -21.07
C ASP A 142 2.47 -9.92 -21.08
N GLU A 143 2.42 -10.67 -19.95
CA GLU A 143 1.65 -11.92 -19.84
C GLU A 143 0.44 -11.78 -18.89
N GLY A 144 -0.57 -11.00 -19.28
CA GLY A 144 -1.78 -10.87 -18.46
C GLY A 144 -2.80 -9.90 -19.04
N THR A 145 -3.68 -9.42 -18.17
CA THR A 145 -4.78 -8.51 -18.56
C THR A 145 -4.60 -7.08 -18.04
N VAL A 146 -3.58 -6.81 -17.20
CA VAL A 146 -3.25 -5.46 -16.77
C VAL A 146 -2.74 -4.65 -17.96
N PRO A 147 -3.32 -3.48 -18.29
CA PRO A 147 -2.86 -2.62 -19.37
C PRO A 147 -1.60 -1.84 -18.96
N MET A 148 -0.47 -2.57 -18.87
CA MET A 148 0.75 -2.10 -18.21
C MET A 148 1.29 -0.79 -18.77
N GLY A 149 1.22 -0.60 -20.10
CA GLY A 149 1.67 0.66 -20.73
C GLY A 149 0.84 1.87 -20.32
N GLU A 150 -0.48 1.69 -20.21
CA GLU A 150 -1.41 2.75 -19.76
C GLU A 150 -1.21 3.06 -18.27
N ILE A 151 -1.02 2.02 -17.44
CA ILE A 151 -0.71 2.15 -16.01
C ILE A 151 0.55 2.99 -15.81
N ILE A 152 1.65 2.61 -16.44
CA ILE A 152 2.92 3.33 -16.31
C ILE A 152 2.77 4.78 -16.80
N GLY A 153 2.12 5.00 -17.94
CA GLY A 153 1.85 6.34 -18.48
C GLY A 153 1.07 7.21 -17.50
N ALA A 154 -0.03 6.68 -16.95
CA ALA A 154 -0.86 7.40 -16.00
C ALA A 154 -0.14 7.72 -14.69
N VAL A 155 0.69 6.80 -14.17
CA VAL A 155 1.50 7.05 -12.96
C VAL A 155 2.54 8.13 -13.22
N LEU A 156 3.25 8.09 -14.35
CA LEU A 156 4.25 9.11 -14.71
C LEU A 156 3.63 10.51 -14.86
N GLU A 157 2.38 10.59 -15.33
CA GLU A 157 1.64 11.85 -15.45
C GLU A 157 1.15 12.37 -14.10
N GLN A 158 0.52 11.52 -13.27
CA GLN A 158 -0.22 11.93 -12.08
C GLN A 158 0.60 11.87 -10.79
N ALA A 159 1.61 10.99 -10.73
CA ALA A 159 2.49 10.80 -9.59
C ALA A 159 3.98 10.67 -10.03
N PRO A 160 4.56 11.67 -10.69
CA PRO A 160 5.87 11.57 -11.35
C PRO A 160 7.06 11.31 -10.41
N ARG A 161 6.84 11.34 -9.10
CA ARG A 161 7.86 11.03 -8.08
C ARG A 161 7.74 9.61 -7.52
N ALA A 162 6.73 8.86 -7.93
CA ALA A 162 6.60 7.46 -7.53
C ALA A 162 7.72 6.62 -8.17
N THR A 163 8.24 5.69 -7.41
CA THR A 163 9.24 4.72 -7.88
C THR A 163 8.57 3.41 -8.27
N PHE A 164 9.25 2.57 -9.04
CA PHE A 164 8.71 1.31 -9.53
C PHE A 164 9.61 0.14 -9.14
N THR A 165 8.99 -1.00 -8.83
CA THR A 165 9.65 -2.31 -8.72
C THR A 165 8.90 -3.30 -9.58
N ILE A 166 9.63 -4.15 -10.30
CA ILE A 166 9.08 -5.32 -11.00
C ILE A 166 9.19 -6.50 -10.02
N GLU A 167 8.08 -7.18 -9.78
CA GLU A 167 8.00 -8.36 -8.92
C GLU A 167 7.87 -9.67 -9.70
#